data_42ef7d877919847500dcbb82ca80f7c4
#
_entry.id   42ef7d877919847500dcbb82ca80f7c4
#
_cell.length_a   1.000
_cell.length_b   1.000
_cell.length_c   1.000
_cell.angle_alpha   90.00
_cell.angle_beta   90.00
_cell.angle_gamma   90.00
#
_symmetry.space_group_name_H-M   'P 1'
#
loop_
_entity.id
_entity.type
_entity.pdbx_description
1 polymer ?
#
loop_
_entity_poly.entity_id
_entity_poly.type
_entity_poly.pdbx_seq_one_letter_code
_entity_poly.pdbx_strand_id
1 'polypeptide(L)'
;QLLISRIINSAIGAASRPASGAYVADVTSEEERSSGMGKFGAANNIGTILGPVLVGSLVGLNIFGAQIPQFGLLTPLIVMSLIMTLAAIFVFIYLPNNKTVLSSEEPRSKIVLDTRLKYLISIGIIIFTAFALVQSITAFYIQDRFNYDLDNTAQTTAILLGTMALMAIVSQLTIVQRYKGSPLNLIKFSIPLFITSCLMIIFSPNFLLLFFGMATMGLGMGLASPGYTSAASLNANSDNQGAAVGLAMVAPGIGFAVGPFLSGILYSTSMNLPFIFILPLYFLLIIIIRKLELIN
;
A
#
# COMPACT_ATOMS: atom_id res chain seq x y z
N GLN A 1 -25.42 2.29 -2.86
CA GLN A 1 -24.74 1.88 -4.11
C GLN A 1 -23.21 1.90 -3.94
N LEU A 2 -22.59 2.99 -3.45
CA LEU A 2 -21.14 3.10 -3.25
C LEU A 2 -20.58 2.03 -2.29
N LEU A 3 -21.28 1.69 -1.22
CA LEU A 3 -20.84 0.67 -0.28
C LEU A 3 -20.81 -0.71 -0.93
N ILE A 4 -21.84 -1.05 -1.69
CA ILE A 4 -21.95 -2.34 -2.40
C ILE A 4 -20.83 -2.46 -3.44
N SER A 5 -20.60 -1.42 -4.24
CA SER A 5 -19.51 -1.42 -5.23
C SER A 5 -18.13 -1.56 -4.59
N ARG A 6 -17.91 -0.95 -3.42
CA ARG A 6 -16.68 -1.10 -2.65
C ARG A 6 -16.48 -2.51 -2.11
N ILE A 7 -17.54 -3.14 -1.59
CA ILE A 7 -17.48 -4.54 -1.12
C ILE A 7 -17.13 -5.49 -2.28
N ILE A 8 -17.83 -5.34 -3.42
CA ILE A 8 -17.57 -6.17 -4.61
C ILE A 8 -16.13 -5.96 -5.09
N ASN A 9 -15.67 -4.73 -5.23
CA ASN A 9 -14.31 -4.42 -5.67
C ASN A 9 -13.25 -5.00 -4.70
N SER A 10 -13.49 -4.87 -3.39
CA SER A 10 -12.59 -5.44 -2.37
C SER A 10 -12.54 -6.96 -2.42
N ALA A 11 -13.68 -7.63 -2.63
CA ALA A 11 -13.74 -9.09 -2.75
C ALA A 11 -12.99 -9.59 -4.01
N ILE A 12 -13.19 -8.91 -5.15
CA ILE A 12 -12.46 -9.22 -6.40
C ILE A 12 -10.96 -8.95 -6.23
N GLY A 13 -10.59 -7.82 -5.62
CA GLY A 13 -9.19 -7.48 -5.34
C GLY A 13 -8.50 -8.45 -4.39
N ALA A 14 -9.22 -8.96 -3.38
CA ALA A 14 -8.70 -9.97 -2.46
C ALA A 14 -8.42 -11.32 -3.16
N ALA A 15 -9.17 -11.66 -4.20
CA ALA A 15 -8.95 -12.87 -4.99
C ALA A 15 -7.86 -12.68 -6.06
N SER A 16 -7.80 -11.52 -6.72
CA SER A 16 -6.92 -11.27 -7.85
C SER A 16 -5.44 -11.19 -7.47
N ARG A 17 -5.11 -10.60 -6.31
CA ARG A 17 -3.71 -10.44 -5.87
C ARG A 17 -2.99 -11.77 -5.61
N PRO A 18 -3.54 -12.72 -4.81
CA PRO A 18 -2.93 -14.03 -4.64
C PRO A 18 -2.86 -14.81 -5.95
N ALA A 19 -3.93 -14.75 -6.77
CA ALA A 19 -3.97 -15.43 -8.06
C ALA A 19 -2.88 -14.93 -9.02
N SER A 20 -2.65 -13.61 -9.08
CA SER A 20 -1.59 -13.04 -9.91
C SER A 20 -0.20 -13.46 -9.43
N GLY A 21 0.04 -13.48 -8.12
CA GLY A 21 1.30 -13.96 -7.55
C GLY A 21 1.54 -15.45 -7.82
N ALA A 22 0.51 -16.28 -7.68
CA ALA A 22 0.58 -17.70 -8.01
C ALA A 22 0.86 -17.92 -9.49
N TYR A 23 0.18 -17.18 -10.37
CA TYR A 23 0.43 -17.27 -11.82
C TYR A 23 1.88 -16.95 -12.17
N VAL A 24 2.46 -15.87 -11.60
CA VAL A 24 3.88 -15.54 -11.81
C VAL A 24 4.79 -16.68 -11.37
N ALA A 25 4.48 -17.32 -10.24
CA ALA A 25 5.25 -18.47 -9.75
C ALA A 25 5.13 -19.69 -10.69
N ASP A 26 3.98 -19.90 -11.31
CA ASP A 26 3.70 -21.03 -12.21
C ASP A 26 4.38 -20.87 -13.58
N VAL A 27 4.53 -19.62 -14.07
CA VAL A 27 5.12 -19.34 -15.39
C VAL A 27 6.62 -19.04 -15.36
N THR A 28 7.24 -19.01 -14.17
CA THR A 28 8.67 -18.76 -13.99
C THR A 28 9.38 -20.02 -13.47
N SER A 29 10.58 -20.30 -14.00
CA SER A 29 11.45 -21.33 -13.44
C SER A 29 11.88 -20.97 -12.01
N GLU A 30 12.38 -21.92 -11.23
CA GLU A 30 12.86 -21.65 -9.86
C GLU A 30 13.96 -20.57 -9.84
N GLU A 31 14.84 -20.57 -10.83
CA GLU A 31 15.93 -19.60 -10.96
C GLU A 31 15.42 -18.20 -11.32
N GLU A 32 14.38 -18.10 -12.15
CA GLU A 32 13.81 -16.84 -12.62
C GLU A 32 12.68 -16.32 -11.73
N ARG A 33 12.18 -17.13 -10.79
CA ARG A 33 11.03 -16.79 -9.92
C ARG A 33 11.24 -15.50 -9.13
N SER A 34 12.43 -15.30 -8.58
CA SER A 34 12.79 -14.07 -7.86
C SER A 34 12.70 -12.83 -8.75
N SER A 35 13.19 -12.93 -9.99
CA SER A 35 13.09 -11.85 -10.98
C SER A 35 11.65 -11.59 -11.41
N GLY A 36 10.86 -12.64 -11.65
CA GLY A 36 9.44 -12.55 -12.00
C GLY A 36 8.62 -11.85 -10.91
N MET A 37 8.79 -12.28 -9.67
CA MET A 37 8.14 -11.65 -8.51
C MET A 37 8.59 -10.21 -8.29
N GLY A 38 9.86 -9.91 -8.56
CA GLY A 38 10.38 -8.54 -8.54
C GLY A 38 9.71 -7.64 -9.57
N LYS A 39 9.55 -8.10 -10.81
CA LYS A 39 8.84 -7.38 -11.87
C LYS A 39 7.37 -7.16 -11.52
N PHE A 40 6.70 -8.17 -10.97
CA PHE A 40 5.32 -8.06 -10.49
C PHE A 40 5.18 -7.04 -9.37
N GLY A 41 6.08 -7.06 -8.39
CA GLY A 41 6.13 -6.07 -7.31
C GLY A 41 6.38 -4.65 -7.82
N ALA A 42 7.30 -4.48 -8.76
CA ALA A 42 7.57 -3.18 -9.40
C ALA A 42 6.34 -2.64 -10.15
N ALA A 43 5.66 -3.48 -10.91
CA ALA A 43 4.42 -3.09 -11.60
C ALA A 43 3.32 -2.64 -10.62
N ASN A 44 3.17 -3.36 -9.50
CA ASN A 44 2.22 -2.99 -8.45
C ASN A 44 2.58 -1.63 -7.80
N ASN A 45 3.86 -1.41 -7.52
CA ASN A 45 4.35 -0.14 -6.98
C ASN A 45 4.12 1.02 -7.96
N ILE A 46 4.43 0.83 -9.26
CA ILE A 46 4.18 1.83 -10.30
C ILE A 46 2.68 2.18 -10.35
N GLY A 47 1.79 1.19 -10.32
CA GLY A 47 0.35 1.43 -10.30
C GLY A 47 -0.12 2.21 -9.07
N THR A 48 0.42 1.91 -7.89
CA THR A 48 0.10 2.61 -6.64
C THR A 48 0.53 4.08 -6.68
N ILE A 49 1.59 4.38 -7.41
CA ILE A 49 2.16 5.72 -7.56
C ILE A 49 1.43 6.52 -8.65
N LEU A 50 1.27 5.91 -9.82
CA LEU A 50 0.62 6.57 -10.95
C LEU A 50 -0.87 6.81 -10.71
N GLY A 51 -1.54 5.96 -9.91
CA GLY A 51 -2.96 6.07 -9.64
C GLY A 51 -3.38 7.46 -9.14
N PRO A 52 -2.88 7.95 -8.00
CA PRO A 52 -3.21 9.28 -7.49
C PRO A 52 -2.82 10.43 -8.45
N VAL A 53 -1.68 10.29 -9.14
CA VAL A 53 -1.21 11.30 -10.12
C VAL A 53 -2.17 11.37 -11.30
N LEU A 54 -2.60 10.24 -11.85
CA LEU A 54 -3.58 10.20 -12.94
C LEU A 54 -4.93 10.78 -12.49
N VAL A 55 -5.42 10.41 -11.32
CA VAL A 55 -6.67 10.96 -10.78
C VAL A 55 -6.57 12.47 -10.63
N GLY A 56 -5.49 12.97 -10.03
CA GLY A 56 -5.28 14.41 -9.86
C GLY A 56 -5.18 15.17 -11.17
N SER A 57 -4.52 14.62 -12.17
CA SER A 57 -4.43 15.25 -13.51
C SER A 57 -5.77 15.29 -14.23
N LEU A 58 -6.63 14.31 -13.99
CA LEU A 58 -7.96 14.23 -14.63
C LEU A 58 -9.00 15.14 -13.97
N VAL A 59 -8.83 15.50 -12.70
CA VAL A 59 -9.75 16.41 -11.97
C VAL A 59 -9.45 17.88 -12.23
N GLY A 60 -8.45 18.22 -13.02
CA GLY A 60 -8.23 19.62 -13.45
C GLY A 60 -6.92 20.23 -13.01
N LEU A 61 -5.92 19.44 -12.64
CA LEU A 61 -4.55 19.95 -12.55
C LEU A 61 -4.09 20.43 -13.93
N ASN A 62 -3.86 21.73 -14.07
CA ASN A 62 -3.16 22.30 -15.23
C ASN A 62 -1.70 21.85 -15.22
N ILE A 63 -1.45 20.59 -15.57
CA ILE A 63 -0.10 20.12 -15.83
C ILE A 63 0.23 20.49 -17.28
N PHE A 64 1.23 21.33 -17.48
CA PHE A 64 1.71 21.82 -18.78
C PHE A 64 0.81 22.80 -19.54
N GLY A 65 -0.10 23.53 -18.89
CA GLY A 65 -0.88 24.59 -19.55
C GLY A 65 -1.98 24.09 -20.51
N ALA A 66 -2.25 22.81 -20.58
CA ALA A 66 -3.35 22.24 -21.33
C ALA A 66 -4.60 22.19 -20.44
N GLN A 67 -5.62 22.96 -20.78
CA GLN A 67 -6.96 22.83 -20.20
C GLN A 67 -7.61 21.57 -20.79
N ILE A 68 -7.57 20.47 -20.06
CA ILE A 68 -8.38 19.30 -20.38
C ILE A 68 -9.82 19.65 -20.00
N PRO A 69 -10.81 19.40 -20.88
CA PRO A 69 -12.20 19.66 -20.57
C PRO A 69 -12.57 19.00 -19.23
N GLN A 70 -13.01 19.82 -18.27
CA GLN A 70 -13.38 19.35 -16.94
C GLN A 70 -14.73 18.62 -17.02
N PHE A 71 -14.72 17.30 -17.16
CA PHE A 71 -15.93 16.49 -17.05
C PHE A 71 -16.31 16.20 -15.58
N GLY A 72 -15.74 16.96 -14.64
CA GLY A 72 -16.01 16.83 -13.21
C GLY A 72 -15.44 15.55 -12.58
N LEU A 73 -15.89 15.25 -11.37
CA LEU A 73 -15.42 14.11 -10.55
C LEU A 73 -15.71 12.72 -11.16
N LEU A 74 -16.52 12.64 -12.22
CA LEU A 74 -16.80 11.38 -12.94
C LEU A 74 -15.68 11.00 -13.91
N THR A 75 -14.88 11.95 -14.38
CA THR A 75 -13.82 11.69 -15.37
C THR A 75 -12.82 10.63 -14.89
N PRO A 76 -12.26 10.72 -13.67
CA PRO A 76 -11.36 9.68 -13.16
C PRO A 76 -12.00 8.30 -13.13
N LEU A 77 -13.29 8.21 -12.77
CA LEU A 77 -14.02 6.92 -12.73
C LEU A 77 -14.19 6.30 -14.11
N ILE A 78 -14.53 7.12 -15.11
CA ILE A 78 -14.68 6.66 -16.50
C ILE A 78 -13.32 6.20 -17.05
N VAL A 79 -12.27 7.00 -16.88
CA VAL A 79 -10.93 6.66 -17.38
C VAL A 79 -10.39 5.39 -16.70
N MET A 80 -10.56 5.27 -15.38
CA MET A 80 -10.14 4.06 -14.67
C MET A 80 -10.92 2.83 -15.09
N SER A 81 -12.23 2.97 -15.35
CA SER A 81 -13.06 1.87 -15.89
C SER A 81 -12.58 1.42 -17.28
N LEU A 82 -12.21 2.36 -18.15
CA LEU A 82 -11.65 2.06 -19.46
C LEU A 82 -10.30 1.34 -19.35
N ILE A 83 -9.39 1.84 -18.50
CA ILE A 83 -8.09 1.21 -18.27
C ILE A 83 -8.26 -0.22 -17.73
N MET A 84 -9.16 -0.44 -16.77
CA MET A 84 -9.44 -1.77 -16.23
C MET A 84 -10.05 -2.71 -17.28
N THR A 85 -10.95 -2.20 -18.13
CA THR A 85 -11.52 -2.97 -19.22
C THR A 85 -10.47 -3.37 -20.25
N LEU A 86 -9.60 -2.45 -20.65
CA LEU A 86 -8.48 -2.73 -21.56
C LEU A 86 -7.50 -3.74 -20.94
N ALA A 87 -7.19 -3.60 -19.66
CA ALA A 87 -6.34 -4.56 -18.94
C ALA A 87 -6.98 -5.97 -18.90
N ALA A 88 -8.29 -6.06 -18.66
CA ALA A 88 -9.02 -7.33 -18.69
C ALA A 88 -9.00 -7.98 -20.08
N ILE A 89 -9.22 -7.20 -21.13
CA ILE A 89 -9.13 -7.66 -22.52
C ILE A 89 -7.71 -8.15 -22.84
N PHE A 90 -6.69 -7.38 -22.43
CA PHE A 90 -5.30 -7.75 -22.63
C PHE A 90 -4.95 -9.07 -21.94
N VAL A 91 -5.37 -9.23 -20.68
CA VAL A 91 -5.18 -10.49 -19.93
C VAL A 91 -5.90 -11.65 -20.64
N PHE A 92 -7.13 -11.43 -21.08
CA PHE A 92 -7.92 -12.47 -21.75
C PHE A 92 -7.30 -12.93 -23.08
N ILE A 93 -6.70 -12.00 -23.85
CA ILE A 93 -6.11 -12.32 -25.17
C ILE A 93 -4.70 -12.92 -25.03
N TYR A 94 -3.87 -12.36 -24.15
CA TYR A 94 -2.45 -12.67 -24.12
C TYR A 94 -2.02 -13.64 -23.00
N LEU A 95 -2.84 -13.82 -21.96
CA LEU A 95 -2.50 -14.76 -20.90
C LEU A 95 -2.82 -16.18 -21.37
N PRO A 96 -1.82 -17.06 -21.56
CA PRO A 96 -2.07 -18.43 -21.95
C PRO A 96 -2.89 -19.14 -20.88
N ASN A 97 -3.91 -19.85 -21.33
CA ASN A 97 -4.74 -20.68 -20.47
C ASN A 97 -3.92 -21.94 -20.15
N ASN A 98 -2.90 -21.79 -19.30
CA ASN A 98 -2.19 -22.93 -18.77
C ASN A 98 -3.19 -23.72 -17.94
N LYS A 99 -3.75 -24.78 -18.52
CA LYS A 99 -4.30 -25.88 -17.74
C LYS A 99 -3.10 -26.46 -16.97
N THR A 100 -2.74 -25.83 -15.87
CA THR A 100 -1.90 -26.48 -14.89
C THR A 100 -2.64 -27.77 -14.55
N VAL A 101 -2.15 -28.84 -15.11
CA VAL A 101 -2.49 -30.16 -14.63
C VAL A 101 -2.32 -30.03 -13.12
N LEU A 102 -3.42 -30.20 -12.41
CA LEU A 102 -3.41 -30.47 -10.97
C LEU A 102 -2.64 -31.78 -10.81
N SER A 103 -1.34 -31.72 -11.12
CA SER A 103 -0.43 -32.82 -10.96
C SER A 103 -0.15 -32.90 -9.48
N SER A 104 -0.62 -34.00 -8.96
CA SER A 104 -0.37 -34.55 -7.65
C SER A 104 -1.02 -33.79 -6.49
N GLU A 105 -1.94 -34.46 -5.88
CA GLU A 105 -2.35 -34.39 -4.48
C GLU A 105 -1.15 -34.62 -3.54
N GLU A 106 -0.10 -33.83 -3.66
CA GLU A 106 0.79 -33.68 -2.54
C GLU A 106 -0.02 -32.95 -1.46
N PRO A 107 -0.19 -33.56 -0.28
CA PRO A 107 -0.94 -32.93 0.79
C PRO A 107 -0.29 -31.58 1.04
N ARG A 108 -1.02 -30.48 0.71
CA ARG A 108 -0.58 -29.12 0.99
C ARG A 108 -0.10 -29.11 2.42
N SER A 109 1.20 -29.00 2.62
CA SER A 109 1.79 -28.98 3.95
C SER A 109 1.03 -27.93 4.76
N LYS A 110 0.41 -28.36 5.88
CA LYS A 110 -0.34 -27.44 6.74
C LYS A 110 0.59 -26.30 7.06
N ILE A 111 0.23 -25.09 6.62
CA ILE A 111 1.00 -23.89 6.93
C ILE A 111 1.01 -23.78 8.44
N VAL A 112 2.11 -24.16 9.06
CA VAL A 112 2.31 -23.96 10.49
C VAL A 112 2.58 -22.48 10.66
N LEU A 113 1.63 -21.76 11.23
CA LEU A 113 1.82 -20.36 11.66
C LEU A 113 2.83 -20.36 12.81
N ASP A 114 4.10 -20.36 12.44
CA ASP A 114 5.18 -20.21 13.40
C ASP A 114 5.06 -18.85 14.14
N THR A 115 5.53 -18.81 15.36
CA THR A 115 5.49 -17.61 16.22
C THR A 115 6.13 -16.40 15.53
N ARG A 116 7.20 -16.61 14.79
CA ARG A 116 7.91 -15.57 14.03
C ARG A 116 7.04 -14.98 12.92
N LEU A 117 6.34 -15.83 12.15
CA LEU A 117 5.44 -15.41 11.09
C LEU A 117 4.24 -14.62 11.65
N LYS A 118 3.71 -15.00 12.82
CA LYS A 118 2.66 -14.23 13.52
C LYS A 118 3.11 -12.80 13.85
N TYR A 119 4.31 -12.63 14.38
CA TYR A 119 4.86 -11.29 14.64
C TYR A 119 5.04 -10.49 13.34
N LEU A 120 5.54 -11.10 12.28
CA LEU A 120 5.70 -10.42 10.98
C LEU A 120 4.35 -9.98 10.41
N ILE A 121 3.34 -10.85 10.42
CA ILE A 121 1.99 -10.49 9.97
C ILE A 121 1.44 -9.33 10.81
N SER A 122 1.63 -9.36 12.13
CA SER A 122 1.19 -8.28 13.02
C SER A 122 1.89 -6.95 12.70
N ILE A 123 3.19 -6.98 12.42
CA ILE A 123 3.96 -5.82 11.95
C ILE A 123 3.35 -5.25 10.67
N GLY A 124 3.08 -6.10 9.69
CA GLY A 124 2.47 -5.68 8.44
C GLY A 124 1.07 -5.09 8.64
N ILE A 125 0.21 -5.74 9.44
CA ILE A 125 -1.14 -5.23 9.74
C ILE A 125 -1.06 -3.82 10.33
N ILE A 126 -0.18 -3.57 11.30
CA ILE A 126 -0.02 -2.25 11.91
C ILE A 126 0.43 -1.21 10.88
N ILE A 127 1.47 -1.50 10.09
CA ILE A 127 2.01 -0.58 9.09
C ILE A 127 0.95 -0.21 8.05
N PHE A 128 0.29 -1.22 7.46
CA PHE A 128 -0.68 -0.99 6.40
C PHE A 128 -2.00 -0.42 6.91
N THR A 129 -2.43 -0.73 8.14
CA THR A 129 -3.58 -0.10 8.78
C THR A 129 -3.31 1.39 9.01
N ALA A 130 -2.17 1.75 9.59
CA ALA A 130 -1.80 3.14 9.83
C ALA A 130 -1.71 3.94 8.51
N PHE A 131 -1.10 3.36 7.49
CA PHE A 131 -1.00 3.98 6.17
C PHE A 131 -2.35 4.17 5.50
N ALA A 132 -3.19 3.14 5.46
CA ALA A 132 -4.52 3.18 4.86
C ALA A 132 -5.46 4.15 5.60
N LEU A 133 -5.30 4.26 6.92
CA LEU A 133 -6.03 5.21 7.75
C LEU A 133 -5.71 6.65 7.33
N VAL A 134 -4.43 7.03 7.21
CA VAL A 134 -4.03 8.36 6.75
C VAL A 134 -4.55 8.62 5.34
N GLN A 135 -4.31 7.69 4.42
CA GLN A 135 -4.70 7.84 3.02
C GLN A 135 -6.21 8.09 2.86
N SER A 136 -7.04 7.39 3.62
CA SER A 136 -8.51 7.46 3.47
C SER A 136 -9.13 8.76 3.96
N ILE A 137 -8.52 9.42 4.96
CA ILE A 137 -9.05 10.68 5.52
C ILE A 137 -8.40 11.94 4.95
N THR A 138 -7.34 11.81 4.16
CA THR A 138 -6.57 12.97 3.67
C THR A 138 -7.47 14.01 3.00
N ALA A 139 -8.42 13.61 2.16
CA ALA A 139 -9.33 14.53 1.48
C ALA A 139 -10.24 15.27 2.46
N PHE A 140 -10.85 14.54 3.39
CA PHE A 140 -11.74 15.13 4.42
C PHE A 140 -10.94 16.08 5.33
N TYR A 141 -9.74 15.67 5.73
CA TYR A 141 -8.87 16.50 6.57
C TYR A 141 -8.50 17.83 5.89
N ILE A 142 -8.19 17.80 4.59
CA ILE A 142 -7.91 19.01 3.80
C ILE A 142 -9.12 19.90 3.70
N GLN A 143 -10.27 19.32 3.37
CA GLN A 143 -11.53 20.05 3.24
C GLN A 143 -11.89 20.78 4.53
N ASP A 144 -11.87 20.07 5.66
CA ASP A 144 -12.26 20.63 6.95
C ASP A 144 -11.19 21.59 7.51
N ARG A 145 -9.89 21.28 7.30
CA ARG A 145 -8.79 22.08 7.85
C ARG A 145 -8.64 23.42 7.17
N PHE A 146 -8.80 23.46 5.84
CA PHE A 146 -8.58 24.65 5.01
C PHE A 146 -9.87 25.26 4.47
N ASN A 147 -11.02 24.65 4.78
CA ASN A 147 -12.34 25.05 4.29
C ASN A 147 -12.37 25.18 2.75
N TYR A 148 -11.76 24.20 2.06
CA TYR A 148 -11.70 24.16 0.61
C TYR A 148 -13.01 23.64 0.01
N ASP A 149 -13.36 24.12 -1.17
CA ASP A 149 -14.39 23.54 -2.02
C ASP A 149 -13.97 22.15 -2.55
N LEU A 150 -14.86 21.46 -3.25
CA LEU A 150 -14.61 20.10 -3.74
C LEU A 150 -13.45 20.04 -4.73
N ASP A 151 -13.33 21.05 -5.62
CA ASP A 151 -12.30 21.06 -6.66
C ASP A 151 -10.90 21.31 -6.07
N ASN A 152 -10.77 22.31 -5.19
CA ASN A 152 -9.54 22.61 -4.49
C ASN A 152 -9.15 21.45 -3.55
N THR A 153 -10.11 20.81 -2.89
CA THR A 153 -9.88 19.62 -2.06
C THR A 153 -9.33 18.48 -2.90
N ALA A 154 -9.92 18.19 -4.04
CA ALA A 154 -9.50 17.11 -4.92
C ALA A 154 -8.07 17.35 -5.46
N GLN A 155 -7.78 18.57 -5.92
CA GLN A 155 -6.45 18.95 -6.42
C GLN A 155 -5.39 18.85 -5.32
N THR A 156 -5.67 19.42 -4.15
CA THR A 156 -4.74 19.41 -3.01
C THR A 156 -4.49 17.97 -2.52
N THR A 157 -5.53 17.15 -2.45
CA THR A 157 -5.41 15.73 -2.10
C THR A 157 -4.53 14.98 -3.09
N ALA A 158 -4.70 15.23 -4.39
CA ALA A 158 -3.88 14.61 -5.43
C ALA A 158 -2.40 15.01 -5.32
N ILE A 159 -2.11 16.29 -5.05
CA ILE A 159 -0.75 16.78 -4.82
C ILE A 159 -0.13 16.07 -3.61
N LEU A 160 -0.84 15.99 -2.50
CA LEU A 160 -0.33 15.40 -1.26
C LEU A 160 -0.12 13.89 -1.39
N LEU A 161 -1.09 13.15 -1.93
CA LEU A 161 -0.94 11.72 -2.16
C LEU A 161 0.10 11.41 -3.23
N GLY A 162 0.18 12.24 -4.27
CA GLY A 162 1.24 12.16 -5.29
C GLY A 162 2.63 12.38 -4.72
N THR A 163 2.78 13.39 -3.84
CA THR A 163 4.05 13.65 -3.13
C THR A 163 4.42 12.48 -2.24
N MET A 164 3.48 11.94 -1.48
CA MET A 164 3.69 10.76 -0.64
C MET A 164 4.17 9.57 -1.47
N ALA A 165 3.53 9.32 -2.61
CA ALA A 165 3.91 8.25 -3.52
C ALA A 165 5.30 8.48 -4.14
N LEU A 166 5.61 9.71 -4.58
CA LEU A 166 6.92 10.08 -5.12
C LEU A 166 8.04 9.89 -4.10
N MET A 167 7.83 10.31 -2.87
CA MET A 167 8.83 10.15 -1.79
C MET A 167 9.02 8.68 -1.42
N ALA A 168 7.98 7.85 -1.51
CA ALA A 168 8.13 6.40 -1.36
C ALA A 168 9.04 5.80 -2.44
N ILE A 169 8.92 6.24 -3.70
CA ILE A 169 9.85 5.82 -4.78
C ILE A 169 11.26 6.31 -4.47
N VAL A 170 11.41 7.58 -4.14
CA VAL A 170 12.72 8.17 -3.85
C VAL A 170 13.44 7.35 -2.78
N SER A 171 12.76 7.01 -1.68
CA SER A 171 13.39 6.19 -0.63
C SER A 171 13.71 4.77 -1.10
N GLN A 172 12.88 4.16 -1.95
CA GLN A 172 13.16 2.84 -2.51
C GLN A 172 14.38 2.85 -3.43
N LEU A 173 14.47 3.83 -4.33
CA LEU A 173 15.57 3.90 -5.30
C LEU A 173 16.89 4.35 -4.67
N THR A 174 16.86 5.20 -3.65
CA THR A 174 18.06 5.77 -3.05
C THR A 174 18.57 4.99 -1.85
N ILE A 175 17.67 4.57 -0.96
CA ILE A 175 18.02 3.93 0.31
C ILE A 175 17.90 2.40 0.19
N VAL A 176 16.71 1.89 -0.19
CA VAL A 176 16.43 0.45 -0.15
C VAL A 176 17.32 -0.32 -1.11
N GLN A 177 17.53 0.16 -2.35
CA GLN A 177 18.37 -0.52 -3.33
C GLN A 177 19.84 -0.64 -2.91
N ARG A 178 20.32 0.29 -2.08
CA ARG A 178 21.71 0.30 -1.60
C ARG A 178 21.88 -0.35 -0.23
N TYR A 179 20.77 -0.64 0.44
CA TYR A 179 20.79 -1.18 1.78
C TYR A 179 21.06 -2.69 1.77
N LYS A 180 22.15 -3.10 2.40
CA LYS A 180 22.58 -4.50 2.50
C LYS A 180 22.35 -5.13 3.88
N GLY A 181 21.69 -4.41 4.79
CA GLY A 181 21.43 -4.88 6.15
C GLY A 181 20.13 -5.68 6.28
N SER A 182 19.77 -6.02 7.52
CA SER A 182 18.53 -6.75 7.81
C SER A 182 17.29 -5.97 7.35
N PRO A 183 16.32 -6.60 6.66
CA PRO A 183 15.06 -5.96 6.27
C PRO A 183 14.27 -5.36 7.44
N LEU A 184 14.37 -5.95 8.64
CA LEU A 184 13.73 -5.40 9.84
C LEU A 184 14.26 -4.01 10.22
N ASN A 185 15.51 -3.70 9.91
CA ASN A 185 16.07 -2.37 10.16
C ASN A 185 15.43 -1.30 9.26
N LEU A 186 15.03 -1.63 8.03
CA LEU A 186 14.26 -0.70 7.19
C LEU A 186 12.93 -0.33 7.83
N ILE A 187 12.26 -1.30 8.46
CA ILE A 187 11.03 -1.05 9.22
C ILE A 187 11.33 -0.16 10.43
N LYS A 188 12.41 -0.42 11.16
CA LYS A 188 12.82 0.42 12.31
C LYS A 188 13.10 1.86 11.88
N PHE A 189 13.80 2.06 10.77
CA PHE A 189 14.09 3.40 10.24
C PHE A 189 12.83 4.14 9.76
N SER A 190 11.78 3.42 9.37
CA SER A 190 10.51 4.03 8.99
C SER A 190 9.71 4.58 10.16
N ILE A 191 9.87 4.03 11.37
CA ILE A 191 9.06 4.42 12.54
C ILE A 191 9.24 5.89 12.92
N PRO A 192 10.46 6.43 13.10
CA PRO A 192 10.62 7.85 13.39
C PRO A 192 10.08 8.76 12.27
N LEU A 193 10.16 8.34 11.01
CA LEU A 193 9.58 9.06 9.90
C LEU A 193 8.04 9.12 10.01
N PHE A 194 7.40 8.00 10.32
CA PHE A 194 5.96 7.94 10.52
C PHE A 194 5.50 8.81 11.71
N ILE A 195 6.19 8.74 12.84
CA ILE A 195 5.87 9.56 14.01
C ILE A 195 6.03 11.05 13.68
N THR A 196 7.15 11.44 13.07
CA THR A 196 7.39 12.82 12.64
C THR A 196 6.32 13.30 11.65
N SER A 197 5.95 12.47 10.68
CA SER A 197 4.87 12.77 9.74
C SER A 197 3.54 13.04 10.45
N CYS A 198 3.12 12.15 11.37
CA CYS A 198 1.89 12.34 12.13
C CYS A 198 1.92 13.65 12.93
N LEU A 199 3.03 13.97 13.59
CA LEU A 199 3.18 15.23 14.32
C LEU A 199 3.10 16.44 13.38
N MET A 200 3.78 16.40 12.24
CA MET A 200 3.71 17.46 11.24
C MET A 200 2.27 17.68 10.73
N ILE A 201 1.51 16.61 10.52
CA ILE A 201 0.12 16.68 10.07
C ILE A 201 -0.78 17.28 11.17
N ILE A 202 -0.69 16.76 12.41
CA ILE A 202 -1.50 17.22 13.55
C ILE A 202 -1.29 18.71 13.82
N PHE A 203 -0.04 19.15 13.82
CA PHE A 203 0.33 20.53 14.12
C PHE A 203 0.44 21.43 12.90
N SER A 204 -0.03 20.98 11.72
CA SER A 204 0.09 21.78 10.49
C SER A 204 -0.76 23.05 10.54
N PRO A 205 -0.15 24.27 10.59
CA PRO A 205 -0.87 25.52 10.51
C PRO A 205 -1.22 25.89 9.05
N ASN A 206 -0.52 25.31 8.10
CA ASN A 206 -0.58 25.67 6.68
C ASN A 206 -0.31 24.45 5.78
N PHE A 207 -0.58 24.62 4.49
CA PHE A 207 -0.33 23.61 3.47
C PHE A 207 1.11 23.11 3.44
N LEU A 208 2.10 23.99 3.65
CA LEU A 208 3.51 23.62 3.52
C LEU A 208 3.95 22.56 4.54
N LEU A 209 3.55 22.70 5.81
CA LEU A 209 3.87 21.70 6.84
C LEU A 209 3.13 20.38 6.60
N LEU A 210 1.88 20.46 6.11
CA LEU A 210 1.12 19.27 5.72
C LEU A 210 1.80 18.55 4.55
N PHE A 211 2.29 19.30 3.55
CA PHE A 211 3.03 18.77 2.41
C PHE A 211 4.29 18.01 2.86
N PHE A 212 5.10 18.59 3.74
CA PHE A 212 6.28 17.90 4.29
C PHE A 212 5.91 16.69 5.17
N GLY A 213 4.80 16.78 5.91
CA GLY A 213 4.26 15.65 6.64
C GLY A 213 3.94 14.46 5.73
N MET A 214 3.24 14.70 4.62
CA MET A 214 2.91 13.67 3.64
C MET A 214 4.15 13.15 2.89
N ALA A 215 5.10 14.04 2.57
CA ALA A 215 6.39 13.64 2.01
C ALA A 215 7.16 12.68 2.94
N THR A 216 7.21 13.02 4.22
CA THR A 216 7.86 12.19 5.25
C THR A 216 7.15 10.85 5.45
N MET A 217 5.80 10.83 5.38
CA MET A 217 5.01 9.59 5.38
C MET A 217 5.40 8.70 4.21
N GLY A 218 5.55 9.28 3.02
CA GLY A 218 6.00 8.58 1.83
C GLY A 218 7.38 7.95 1.98
N LEU A 219 8.37 8.70 2.49
CA LEU A 219 9.69 8.17 2.78
C LEU A 219 9.62 6.98 3.74
N GLY A 220 8.84 7.08 4.81
CA GLY A 220 8.62 6.00 5.76
C GLY A 220 8.01 4.75 5.10
N MET A 221 6.97 4.91 4.29
CA MET A 221 6.31 3.78 3.62
C MET A 221 7.20 3.13 2.57
N GLY A 222 8.02 3.93 1.87
CA GLY A 222 9.00 3.43 0.92
C GLY A 222 10.11 2.59 1.55
N LEU A 223 10.38 2.72 2.86
CA LEU A 223 11.25 1.83 3.62
C LEU A 223 10.50 0.65 4.22
N ALA A 224 9.33 0.91 4.84
CA ALA A 224 8.56 -0.09 5.58
C ALA A 224 8.03 -1.21 4.70
N SER A 225 7.46 -0.87 3.53
CA SER A 225 6.83 -1.86 2.64
C SER A 225 7.83 -2.89 2.09
N PRO A 226 8.95 -2.52 1.46
CA PRO A 226 9.94 -3.50 1.01
C PRO A 226 10.66 -4.17 2.18
N GLY A 227 10.87 -3.48 3.31
CA GLY A 227 11.40 -4.09 4.53
C GLY A 227 10.51 -5.21 5.03
N TYR A 228 9.19 -5.00 5.05
CA TYR A 228 8.21 -5.98 5.45
C TYR A 228 8.15 -7.19 4.50
N THR A 229 8.03 -6.93 3.19
CA THR A 229 7.93 -8.02 2.20
C THR A 229 9.20 -8.86 2.14
N SER A 230 10.37 -8.23 2.25
CA SER A 230 11.65 -8.94 2.31
C SER A 230 11.81 -9.75 3.61
N ALA A 231 11.44 -9.19 4.77
CA ALA A 231 11.48 -9.93 6.04
C ALA A 231 10.55 -11.14 6.02
N ALA A 232 9.38 -11.02 5.43
CA ALA A 232 8.42 -12.11 5.28
C ALA A 232 8.93 -13.20 4.32
N SER A 233 9.56 -12.81 3.21
CA SER A 233 10.12 -13.74 2.23
C SER A 233 11.29 -14.54 2.79
N LEU A 234 12.21 -13.90 3.52
CA LEU A 234 13.38 -14.56 4.14
C LEU A 234 13.01 -15.50 5.28
N ASN A 235 11.82 -15.39 5.81
CA ASN A 235 11.34 -16.25 6.92
C ASN A 235 10.69 -17.55 6.45
N ALA A 236 10.58 -17.74 5.15
CA ALA A 236 10.02 -18.93 4.54
C ALA A 236 11.12 -19.95 4.28
N ASN A 237 10.91 -21.21 4.70
CA ASN A 237 11.70 -22.32 4.23
C ASN A 237 11.49 -22.48 2.72
N SER A 238 12.51 -22.98 1.99
CA SER A 238 12.45 -23.19 0.54
C SER A 238 11.18 -23.89 0.07
N ASP A 239 10.69 -24.88 0.82
CA ASP A 239 9.54 -25.69 0.48
C ASP A 239 8.19 -24.96 0.70
N ASN A 240 8.17 -23.88 1.49
CA ASN A 240 6.96 -23.13 1.86
C ASN A 240 7.03 -21.63 1.49
N GLN A 241 8.00 -21.23 0.68
CA GLN A 241 8.24 -19.81 0.36
C GLN A 241 7.02 -19.13 -0.29
N GLY A 242 6.33 -19.82 -1.20
CA GLY A 242 5.10 -19.30 -1.81
C GLY A 242 3.98 -19.10 -0.80
N ALA A 243 3.84 -20.02 0.15
CA ALA A 243 2.82 -19.94 1.19
C ALA A 243 3.11 -18.81 2.20
N ALA A 244 4.36 -18.60 2.58
CA ALA A 244 4.75 -17.52 3.49
C ALA A 244 4.61 -16.13 2.84
N VAL A 245 4.98 -15.99 1.56
CA VAL A 245 4.72 -14.76 0.79
C VAL A 245 3.22 -14.52 0.65
N GLY A 246 2.43 -15.58 0.39
CA GLY A 246 0.96 -15.49 0.36
C GLY A 246 0.38 -15.00 1.69
N LEU A 247 0.84 -15.51 2.82
CA LEU A 247 0.45 -15.04 4.15
C LEU A 247 0.93 -13.61 4.43
N ALA A 248 2.11 -13.24 3.97
CA ALA A 248 2.59 -11.86 4.07
C ALA A 248 1.68 -10.88 3.33
N MET A 249 1.07 -11.29 2.21
CA MET A 249 0.11 -10.47 1.46
C MET A 249 -1.24 -10.31 2.16
N VAL A 250 -1.55 -11.10 3.18
CA VAL A 250 -2.77 -10.95 3.99
C VAL A 250 -2.72 -9.66 4.82
N ALA A 251 -1.56 -9.28 5.34
CA ALA A 251 -1.42 -8.10 6.19
C ALA A 251 -1.80 -6.78 5.49
N PRO A 252 -1.33 -6.47 4.27
CA PRO A 252 -1.84 -5.34 3.51
C PRO A 252 -3.36 -5.39 3.29
N GLY A 253 -3.91 -6.57 2.98
CA GLY A 253 -5.34 -6.76 2.78
C GLY A 253 -6.15 -6.37 4.02
N ILE A 254 -5.75 -6.86 5.20
CA ILE A 254 -6.38 -6.50 6.48
C ILE A 254 -6.19 -5.01 6.76
N GLY A 255 -4.99 -4.48 6.58
CA GLY A 255 -4.68 -3.08 6.82
C GLY A 255 -5.54 -2.13 5.99
N PHE A 256 -5.67 -2.39 4.69
CA PHE A 256 -6.51 -1.60 3.79
C PHE A 256 -8.03 -1.80 3.99
N ALA A 257 -8.46 -2.86 4.67
CA ALA A 257 -9.85 -3.03 5.08
C ALA A 257 -10.14 -2.30 6.40
N VAL A 258 -9.28 -2.48 7.41
CA VAL A 258 -9.45 -1.95 8.77
C VAL A 258 -9.14 -0.46 8.85
N GLY A 259 -8.12 0.02 8.13
CA GLY A 259 -7.68 1.42 8.16
C GLY A 259 -8.78 2.43 7.84
N PRO A 260 -9.44 2.34 6.67
CA PRO A 260 -10.53 3.25 6.30
C PRO A 260 -11.73 3.18 7.27
N PHE A 261 -12.05 1.99 7.77
CA PHE A 261 -13.14 1.82 8.75
C PHE A 261 -12.83 2.54 10.07
N LEU A 262 -11.65 2.31 10.63
CA LEU A 262 -11.20 2.99 11.84
C LEU A 262 -11.09 4.50 11.63
N SER A 263 -10.57 4.92 10.47
CA SER A 263 -10.41 6.35 10.18
C SER A 263 -11.73 7.09 10.21
N GLY A 264 -12.80 6.52 9.64
CA GLY A 264 -14.13 7.12 9.65
C GLY A 264 -14.67 7.29 11.07
N ILE A 265 -14.55 6.27 11.93
CA ILE A 265 -14.99 6.32 13.32
C ILE A 265 -14.20 7.37 14.12
N LEU A 266 -12.89 7.36 14.00
CA LEU A 266 -12.03 8.29 14.73
C LEU A 266 -12.23 9.73 14.27
N TYR A 267 -12.33 9.93 12.96
CA TYR A 267 -12.52 11.25 12.35
C TYR A 267 -13.85 11.89 12.73
N SER A 268 -14.92 11.11 12.87
CA SER A 268 -16.24 11.63 13.32
C SER A 268 -16.20 12.22 14.73
N THR A 269 -15.21 11.85 15.55
CA THR A 269 -15.02 12.40 16.89
C THR A 269 -14.12 13.64 16.88
N SER A 270 -13.01 13.60 16.13
CA SER A 270 -12.09 14.74 15.94
C SER A 270 -11.23 14.52 14.70
N MET A 271 -10.99 15.60 13.94
CA MET A 271 -10.16 15.56 12.73
C MET A 271 -8.73 15.07 12.99
N ASN A 272 -8.19 15.31 14.18
CA ASN A 272 -6.82 14.91 14.54
C ASN A 272 -6.74 13.52 15.18
N LEU A 273 -7.86 12.96 15.64
CA LEU A 273 -7.88 11.70 16.39
C LEU A 273 -7.31 10.51 15.60
N PRO A 274 -7.54 10.39 14.28
CA PRO A 274 -6.92 9.33 13.49
C PRO A 274 -5.40 9.35 13.56
N PHE A 275 -4.78 10.52 13.45
CA PHE A 275 -3.31 10.66 13.49
C PHE A 275 -2.75 10.42 14.90
N ILE A 276 -3.47 10.86 15.93
CA ILE A 276 -3.12 10.60 17.34
C ILE A 276 -3.19 9.09 17.63
N PHE A 277 -4.21 8.40 17.12
CA PHE A 277 -4.40 6.96 17.30
C PHE A 277 -3.27 6.12 16.68
N ILE A 278 -2.65 6.61 15.61
CA ILE A 278 -1.54 5.92 14.96
C ILE A 278 -0.27 5.91 15.84
N LEU A 279 -0.04 6.94 16.65
CA LEU A 279 1.17 7.03 17.47
C LEU A 279 1.35 5.83 18.41
N PRO A 280 0.38 5.42 19.23
CA PRO A 280 0.51 4.21 20.05
C PRO A 280 0.68 2.93 19.21
N LEU A 281 0.14 2.85 17.99
CA LEU A 281 0.38 1.72 17.10
C LEU A 281 1.87 1.61 16.71
N TYR A 282 2.55 2.74 16.48
CA TYR A 282 3.99 2.71 16.20
C TYR A 282 4.83 2.36 17.44
N PHE A 283 4.40 2.72 18.65
CA PHE A 283 5.02 2.22 19.88
C PHE A 283 4.83 0.71 20.03
N LEU A 284 3.63 0.20 19.74
CA LEU A 284 3.37 -1.24 19.74
C LEU A 284 4.25 -1.96 18.70
N LEU A 285 4.44 -1.34 17.51
CA LEU A 285 5.31 -1.86 16.47
C LEU A 285 6.76 -2.04 16.97
N ILE A 286 7.30 -1.07 17.70
CA ILE A 286 8.64 -1.16 18.30
C ILE A 286 8.74 -2.38 19.25
N ILE A 287 7.71 -2.57 20.08
CA ILE A 287 7.68 -3.69 21.05
C ILE A 287 7.64 -5.03 20.30
N ILE A 288 6.83 -5.14 19.25
CA ILE A 288 6.71 -6.36 18.45
C ILE A 288 8.02 -6.68 17.75
N ILE A 289 8.67 -5.67 17.15
CA ILE A 289 9.97 -5.86 16.48
C ILE A 289 11.04 -6.33 17.47
N ARG A 290 11.11 -5.72 18.66
CA ARG A 290 12.04 -6.17 19.71
C ARG A 290 11.80 -7.61 20.13
N LYS A 291 10.53 -8.01 20.32
CA LYS A 291 10.19 -9.41 20.63
C LYS A 291 10.60 -10.36 19.50
N LEU A 292 10.39 -9.96 18.26
CA LEU A 292 10.79 -10.75 17.11
C LEU A 292 12.31 -10.96 17.04
N GLU A 293 13.11 -9.95 17.42
CA GLU A 293 14.57 -10.04 17.46
C GLU A 293 15.09 -10.93 18.59
N LEU A 294 14.35 -11.06 19.70
CA LEU A 294 14.73 -11.95 20.81
C LEU A 294 14.47 -13.44 20.50
N ILE A 295 13.67 -13.75 19.45
CA ILE A 295 13.38 -15.12 19.01
C ILE A 295 14.42 -15.59 17.97
N ASN A 296 15.21 -14.66 17.42
CA ASN A 296 16.33 -14.96 16.51
C ASN A 296 17.61 -15.25 17.29
#